data_480e7dc0aa54700caf4f7e02fc13a967
#
_entry.id   480e7dc0aa54700caf4f7e02fc13a967
#
_cell.length_a   1.000
_cell.length_b   1.000
_cell.length_c   1.000
_cell.angle_alpha   90.00
_cell.angle_beta   90.00
_cell.angle_gamma   90.00
#
_symmetry.space_group_name_H-M   'P 1'
#
loop_
_entity.id
_entity.type
_entity.pdbx_description
1 polymer ?
#
loop_
_entity_poly.entity_id
_entity_poly.type
_entity_poly.pdbx_seq_one_letter_code
_entity_poly.pdbx_strand_id
1 'polypeptide(L)'
;MVSSKWKLLSQSDDGDCMIHVLSHLRDSGVCNGDELLLHSGGPITDLSQRSMVPCIDSIRILMIEPEGSDSRSIGSALEGGVSLGQPPPLSVLAQKMEGGKWRTFEEEACQDLTEALDYVSRFEITVPCETDVNFHPGGFTGILGYDLCRWSVPITLSNTPSPGTVIGVLWRADAWIIHDRCELEIGVLALEGHPWLDIELDNLRITEVREVTASKSVPDSESDSEHAKKVSRIKDGIRKGNLYQVNYGRKWKGLMAGQPWESFLLLSRSNPAPFSCWMMVSDLGWSVASSSPERLVELEAGVVRTRPIKGTRKRGFDELEDSRLRIELVSSEKEISEHLMLVDLERHDLSSVCVPGTVHWSGWRIEALSNVQHLVSGVEGLLDGRYSTSEVTSTMFPGGSVTGCPKTVTLAAIDELEGGPRGAWTGSIGHIHRGQGVADWNILIRTLETHSGPEKWHATVQAGGGVVIGSSPAEEVEEARWKAAAVTESAWGFRTGFTENDLPEREVGIFPVPTGVGTVQSLMPGLRVRDEEVGAIGVYPCEKLDRCTLLIDNLDSFTRNIAEEIASLGHNVVIVGLSLIHI
;
A
#
# COMPACT_ATOMS: atom_id res chain seq x y z
N MET A 1 35.21 -9.22 -1.23
CA MET A 1 33.74 -9.30 -1.10
C MET A 1 33.24 -7.88 -0.95
N VAL A 2 32.23 -7.49 -1.68
CA VAL A 2 31.59 -6.17 -1.48
C VAL A 2 30.84 -6.25 -0.14
N SER A 3 30.96 -5.24 0.70
CA SER A 3 30.23 -5.11 1.96
C SER A 3 29.37 -3.85 1.94
N SER A 4 28.44 -3.72 2.86
CA SER A 4 27.75 -2.46 3.10
C SER A 4 28.42 -1.72 4.25
N LYS A 5 28.29 -0.39 4.25
CA LYS A 5 28.87 0.48 5.27
C LYS A 5 27.84 1.50 5.74
N TRP A 6 27.75 1.66 7.05
CA TRP A 6 26.99 2.74 7.70
C TRP A 6 27.91 3.87 8.08
N LYS A 7 27.46 5.12 7.85
CA LYS A 7 28.14 6.33 8.30
C LYS A 7 27.10 7.34 8.82
N LEU A 8 27.25 7.74 10.07
CA LEU A 8 26.46 8.84 10.64
C LEU A 8 26.87 10.17 9.96
N LEU A 9 25.88 10.96 9.52
CA LEU A 9 26.06 12.24 8.87
C LEU A 9 25.75 13.40 9.82
N SER A 10 24.59 13.35 10.49
CA SER A 10 24.13 14.40 11.40
C SER A 10 23.07 13.88 12.37
N GLN A 11 22.59 14.76 13.25
CA GLN A 11 21.44 14.50 14.13
C GLN A 11 20.35 15.53 13.86
N SER A 12 19.08 15.12 13.93
CA SER A 12 17.94 16.01 13.74
C SER A 12 16.71 15.50 14.47
N ASP A 13 16.04 16.39 15.17
CA ASP A 13 14.71 16.21 15.76
C ASP A 13 13.58 16.66 14.82
N ASP A 14 13.93 17.23 13.68
CA ASP A 14 12.98 17.65 12.64
C ASP A 14 12.45 16.43 11.88
N GLY A 15 11.16 16.12 12.03
CA GLY A 15 10.49 15.05 11.33
C GLY A 15 10.52 15.19 9.80
N ASP A 16 10.63 16.42 9.30
CA ASP A 16 10.63 16.74 7.87
C ASP A 16 12.06 16.89 7.29
N CYS A 17 13.11 16.62 8.07
CA CYS A 17 14.50 16.81 7.65
C CYS A 17 14.84 16.09 6.33
N MET A 18 14.24 14.93 6.04
CA MET A 18 14.49 14.20 4.79
C MET A 18 13.89 14.89 3.55
N ILE A 19 12.88 15.72 3.71
CA ILE A 19 12.39 16.64 2.66
C ILE A 19 13.48 17.65 2.32
N HIS A 20 14.16 18.19 3.32
CA HIS A 20 15.27 19.13 3.17
C HIS A 20 16.50 18.46 2.55
N VAL A 21 16.78 17.21 2.96
CA VAL A 21 17.85 16.38 2.37
C VAL A 21 17.61 16.17 0.89
N LEU A 22 16.40 15.73 0.47
CA LEU A 22 16.10 15.51 -0.94
C LEU A 22 16.22 16.83 -1.75
N SER A 23 15.74 17.96 -1.20
CA SER A 23 15.89 19.26 -1.84
C SER A 23 17.37 19.65 -2.00
N HIS A 24 18.20 19.37 -0.99
CA HIS A 24 19.64 19.62 -1.04
C HIS A 24 20.34 18.75 -2.11
N LEU A 25 20.00 17.45 -2.18
CA LEU A 25 20.55 16.53 -3.19
C LEU A 25 20.16 16.95 -4.62
N ARG A 26 18.95 17.46 -4.81
CA ARG A 26 18.48 18.04 -6.08
C ARG A 26 19.28 19.29 -6.45
N ASP A 27 19.40 20.25 -5.55
CA ASP A 27 20.09 21.52 -5.77
C ASP A 27 21.59 21.34 -6.01
N SER A 28 22.21 20.34 -5.39
CA SER A 28 23.62 19.98 -5.59
C SER A 28 23.88 19.13 -6.84
N GLY A 29 22.82 18.72 -7.55
CA GLY A 29 22.93 17.89 -8.76
C GLY A 29 23.34 16.45 -8.49
N VAL A 30 23.21 15.98 -7.26
CA VAL A 30 23.47 14.58 -6.88
C VAL A 30 22.33 13.66 -7.35
N CYS A 31 21.08 14.13 -7.34
CA CYS A 31 19.96 13.42 -7.94
C CYS A 31 19.90 13.69 -9.45
N ASN A 32 19.96 12.62 -10.26
CA ASN A 32 20.03 12.69 -11.73
C ASN A 32 18.66 12.72 -12.45
N GLY A 33 17.66 13.31 -11.83
CA GLY A 33 16.36 13.54 -12.45
C GLY A 33 15.22 12.67 -11.92
N ASP A 34 15.42 11.36 -11.71
CA ASP A 34 14.46 10.52 -10.98
C ASP A 34 14.64 10.72 -9.48
N GLU A 35 13.54 10.79 -8.76
CA GLU A 35 13.54 11.05 -7.32
C GLU A 35 12.59 10.10 -6.59
N LEU A 36 13.00 9.69 -5.41
CA LEU A 36 12.16 8.95 -4.47
C LEU A 36 12.46 9.40 -3.04
N LEU A 37 11.40 9.63 -2.27
CA LEU A 37 11.45 9.82 -0.83
C LEU A 37 10.36 8.96 -0.21
N LEU A 38 10.76 8.04 0.66
CA LEU A 38 9.86 7.32 1.56
C LEU A 38 9.87 8.10 2.88
N HIS A 39 8.76 8.77 3.19
CA HIS A 39 8.66 9.73 4.29
C HIS A 39 7.69 9.25 5.36
N SER A 40 8.17 9.19 6.59
CA SER A 40 7.34 8.90 7.75
C SER A 40 6.93 10.20 8.42
N GLY A 41 5.77 10.72 8.03
CA GLY A 41 5.19 11.92 8.63
C GLY A 41 4.39 11.64 9.89
N GLY A 42 4.04 12.71 10.61
CA GLY A 42 3.23 12.63 11.82
C GLY A 42 4.00 12.09 13.04
N PRO A 43 3.29 11.54 14.05
CA PRO A 43 3.90 11.06 15.27
C PRO A 43 4.76 9.84 15.04
N ILE A 44 5.73 9.64 15.95
CA ILE A 44 6.54 8.43 15.95
C ILE A 44 5.70 7.28 16.49
N THR A 45 5.51 6.28 15.64
CA THR A 45 4.86 5.01 15.96
C THR A 45 5.76 3.89 15.47
N ASP A 46 5.39 2.65 15.71
CA ASP A 46 6.07 1.49 15.14
C ASP A 46 6.07 1.44 13.59
N LEU A 47 5.19 2.22 12.93
CA LEU A 47 5.12 2.35 11.47
C LEU A 47 5.90 3.55 10.92
N SER A 48 6.25 4.53 11.76
CA SER A 48 6.79 5.83 11.33
C SER A 48 8.17 6.13 11.92
N GLN A 49 9.00 5.10 12.08
CA GLN A 49 10.32 5.24 12.71
C GLN A 49 11.37 5.82 11.77
N ARG A 50 11.22 5.66 10.45
CA ARG A 50 12.28 6.01 9.49
C ARG A 50 11.76 6.71 8.27
N SER A 51 12.49 7.74 7.84
CA SER A 51 12.32 8.38 6.53
C SER A 51 13.58 8.16 5.70
N MET A 52 13.45 7.97 4.36
CA MET A 52 14.58 7.50 3.56
C MET A 52 14.59 8.12 2.16
N VAL A 53 15.80 8.43 1.67
CA VAL A 53 16.07 8.77 0.28
C VAL A 53 17.04 7.75 -0.30
N PRO A 54 16.66 6.98 -1.33
CA PRO A 54 17.54 6.05 -2.02
C PRO A 54 18.38 6.73 -3.11
N CYS A 55 19.57 6.22 -3.36
CA CYS A 55 20.32 6.47 -4.58
C CYS A 55 19.81 5.52 -5.68
N ILE A 56 19.17 6.06 -6.71
CA ILE A 56 18.41 5.32 -7.73
C ILE A 56 18.92 5.58 -9.16
N ASP A 57 20.21 5.80 -9.33
CA ASP A 57 20.84 6.23 -10.57
C ASP A 57 21.61 5.12 -11.32
N SER A 58 21.45 3.85 -10.93
CA SER A 58 22.20 2.74 -11.52
C SER A 58 21.37 1.87 -12.47
N ILE A 59 20.36 1.21 -11.96
CA ILE A 59 19.45 0.33 -12.71
C ILE A 59 18.00 0.69 -12.42
N ARG A 60 17.19 0.71 -13.49
CA ARG A 60 15.74 0.93 -13.43
C ARG A 60 15.02 -0.17 -14.19
N ILE A 61 13.95 -0.69 -13.62
CA ILE A 61 13.07 -1.66 -14.26
C ILE A 61 11.72 -0.97 -14.51
N LEU A 62 11.26 -1.02 -15.75
CA LEU A 62 9.92 -0.56 -16.14
C LEU A 62 9.02 -1.76 -16.38
N MET A 63 7.83 -1.74 -15.81
CA MET A 63 6.74 -2.67 -16.10
C MET A 63 5.72 -1.95 -16.98
N ILE A 64 5.46 -2.50 -18.16
CA ILE A 64 4.74 -1.81 -19.23
C ILE A 64 3.52 -2.60 -19.64
N GLU A 65 2.41 -1.91 -19.82
CA GLU A 65 1.19 -2.48 -20.40
C GLU A 65 1.47 -3.03 -21.80
N PRO A 66 1.29 -4.35 -22.03
CA PRO A 66 1.58 -4.97 -23.32
C PRO A 66 0.59 -4.59 -24.42
N GLU A 67 0.96 -4.83 -25.67
CA GLU A 67 0.02 -4.78 -26.79
C GLU A 67 -0.93 -5.99 -26.75
N GLY A 68 -2.18 -5.78 -27.09
CA GLY A 68 -3.18 -6.83 -27.19
C GLY A 68 -4.10 -6.91 -25.96
N SER A 69 -5.08 -6.00 -25.88
CA SER A 69 -6.20 -6.14 -24.94
C SER A 69 -7.08 -7.33 -25.34
N ASP A 70 -7.38 -8.19 -24.38
CA ASP A 70 -8.36 -9.27 -24.59
C ASP A 70 -9.78 -8.66 -24.58
N SER A 71 -10.27 -8.29 -25.76
CA SER A 71 -11.58 -7.66 -25.98
C SER A 71 -12.76 -8.65 -25.89
N ARG A 72 -12.70 -9.62 -24.99
CA ARG A 72 -13.84 -10.51 -24.74
C ARG A 72 -14.94 -9.73 -24.02
N SER A 73 -16.18 -9.91 -24.48
CA SER A 73 -17.35 -9.42 -23.76
C SER A 73 -17.43 -10.12 -22.40
N ILE A 74 -17.09 -9.37 -21.36
CA ILE A 74 -17.17 -9.83 -19.97
C ILE A 74 -18.60 -9.57 -19.49
N GLY A 75 -19.24 -10.58 -18.88
CA GLY A 75 -20.52 -10.39 -18.19
C GLY A 75 -20.36 -9.45 -16.99
N SER A 76 -21.48 -8.87 -16.51
CA SER A 76 -21.40 -8.02 -15.31
C SER A 76 -20.95 -8.81 -14.09
N ALA A 77 -19.88 -8.34 -13.44
CA ALA A 77 -19.36 -8.95 -12.22
C ALA A 77 -20.37 -8.86 -11.04
N LEU A 78 -21.16 -7.79 -11.01
CA LEU A 78 -22.24 -7.62 -10.05
C LEU A 78 -23.40 -8.60 -10.25
N GLU A 79 -23.47 -9.27 -11.41
CA GLU A 79 -24.42 -10.33 -11.74
C GLU A 79 -23.78 -11.73 -11.67
N GLY A 80 -22.55 -11.84 -11.15
CA GLY A 80 -21.80 -13.11 -11.04
C GLY A 80 -21.01 -13.49 -12.30
N GLY A 81 -20.91 -12.59 -13.28
CA GLY A 81 -20.10 -12.81 -14.49
C GLY A 81 -18.65 -12.38 -14.28
N VAL A 82 -17.75 -13.32 -14.01
CA VAL A 82 -16.30 -13.08 -13.95
C VAL A 82 -15.60 -13.87 -15.04
N SER A 83 -14.74 -13.22 -15.80
CA SER A 83 -13.91 -13.90 -16.79
C SER A 83 -12.53 -14.14 -16.20
N LEU A 84 -12.28 -15.39 -15.82
CA LEU A 84 -10.94 -15.83 -15.46
C LEU A 84 -10.13 -16.02 -16.74
N GLY A 85 -8.91 -15.49 -16.75
CA GLY A 85 -7.99 -15.61 -17.87
C GLY A 85 -6.65 -15.00 -17.52
N GLN A 86 -5.62 -15.51 -18.16
CA GLN A 86 -4.29 -14.88 -18.03
C GLN A 86 -4.23 -13.67 -18.96
N PRO A 87 -3.78 -12.50 -18.50
CA PRO A 87 -3.48 -11.37 -19.35
C PRO A 87 -2.33 -11.72 -20.32
N PRO A 88 -2.11 -10.93 -21.39
CA PRO A 88 -0.87 -11.03 -22.15
C PRO A 88 0.34 -10.92 -21.24
N PRO A 89 1.49 -11.54 -21.58
CA PRO A 89 2.70 -11.43 -20.79
C PRO A 89 3.07 -9.97 -20.53
N LEU A 90 3.41 -9.64 -19.30
CA LEU A 90 3.85 -8.32 -18.88
C LEU A 90 5.20 -8.00 -19.52
N SER A 91 5.32 -6.86 -20.22
CA SER A 91 6.61 -6.40 -20.74
C SER A 91 7.41 -5.74 -19.63
N VAL A 92 8.62 -6.24 -19.37
CA VAL A 92 9.52 -5.76 -18.33
C VAL A 92 10.84 -5.34 -18.97
N LEU A 93 11.19 -4.05 -18.86
CA LEU A 93 12.40 -3.47 -19.44
C LEU A 93 13.44 -3.16 -18.36
N ALA A 94 14.62 -3.75 -18.48
CA ALA A 94 15.77 -3.39 -17.65
C ALA A 94 16.58 -2.27 -18.32
N GLN A 95 16.76 -1.18 -17.59
CA GLN A 95 17.45 0.02 -18.05
C GLN A 95 18.64 0.35 -17.16
N LYS A 96 19.67 0.93 -17.75
CA LYS A 96 20.88 1.40 -17.08
C LYS A 96 21.08 2.89 -17.37
N MET A 97 21.58 3.62 -16.39
CA MET A 97 21.95 5.02 -16.55
C MET A 97 23.30 5.12 -17.28
N GLU A 98 23.28 5.74 -18.48
CA GLU A 98 24.47 5.97 -19.29
C GLU A 98 24.48 7.39 -19.86
N GLY A 99 25.45 8.18 -19.47
CA GLY A 99 25.59 9.57 -19.93
C GLY A 99 24.39 10.44 -19.56
N GLY A 100 23.79 10.23 -18.39
CA GLY A 100 22.63 10.99 -17.91
C GLY A 100 21.31 10.61 -18.56
N LYS A 101 21.23 9.44 -19.21
CA LYS A 101 20.00 8.93 -19.83
C LYS A 101 19.81 7.45 -19.54
N TRP A 102 18.57 7.07 -19.33
CA TRP A 102 18.18 5.66 -19.21
C TRP A 102 18.23 4.98 -20.58
N ARG A 103 18.88 3.82 -20.65
CA ARG A 103 18.97 2.97 -21.85
C ARG A 103 18.56 1.56 -21.53
N THR A 104 17.63 1.03 -22.31
CA THR A 104 17.22 -0.38 -22.20
C THR A 104 18.35 -1.27 -22.68
N PHE A 105 18.72 -2.26 -21.91
CA PHE A 105 19.74 -3.25 -22.24
C PHE A 105 19.21 -4.68 -22.22
N GLU A 106 18.08 -4.92 -21.57
CA GLU A 106 17.41 -6.22 -21.51
C GLU A 106 15.89 -6.04 -21.46
N GLU A 107 15.14 -6.98 -22.03
CA GLU A 107 13.68 -7.01 -22.02
C GLU A 107 13.25 -8.45 -21.76
N GLU A 108 12.20 -8.63 -20.94
CA GLU A 108 11.61 -9.91 -20.59
C GLU A 108 10.08 -9.82 -20.67
N ALA A 109 9.43 -10.94 -21.01
CA ALA A 109 7.97 -11.07 -21.07
C ALA A 109 7.53 -12.03 -19.94
N CYS A 110 7.02 -11.49 -18.85
CA CYS A 110 6.68 -12.24 -17.66
C CYS A 110 5.20 -12.64 -17.63
N GLN A 111 4.89 -13.87 -17.24
CA GLN A 111 3.53 -14.41 -17.24
C GLN A 111 2.70 -13.88 -16.07
N ASP A 112 3.35 -13.61 -14.93
CA ASP A 112 2.74 -13.10 -13.72
C ASP A 112 3.66 -12.12 -12.98
N LEU A 113 3.14 -11.49 -11.92
CA LEU A 113 3.88 -10.50 -11.14
C LEU A 113 5.03 -11.14 -10.35
N THR A 114 4.91 -12.40 -9.95
CA THR A 114 6.00 -13.13 -9.27
C THR A 114 7.19 -13.28 -10.20
N GLU A 115 6.96 -13.73 -11.44
CA GLU A 115 8.00 -13.86 -12.46
C GLU A 115 8.66 -12.51 -12.76
N ALA A 116 7.88 -11.43 -12.83
CA ALA A 116 8.40 -10.09 -13.03
C ALA A 116 9.30 -9.63 -11.86
N LEU A 117 8.90 -9.88 -10.61
CA LEU A 117 9.71 -9.55 -9.44
C LEU A 117 10.94 -10.47 -9.31
N ASP A 118 10.85 -11.72 -9.71
CA ASP A 118 11.99 -12.63 -9.79
C ASP A 118 12.99 -12.19 -10.86
N TYR A 119 12.51 -11.68 -12.01
CA TYR A 119 13.36 -11.05 -13.01
C TYR A 119 14.09 -9.83 -12.44
N VAL A 120 13.40 -8.94 -11.72
CA VAL A 120 13.99 -7.78 -11.02
C VAL A 120 15.11 -8.23 -10.09
N SER A 121 14.91 -9.30 -9.33
CA SER A 121 15.89 -9.80 -8.35
C SER A 121 17.22 -10.28 -8.96
N ARG A 122 17.27 -10.56 -10.27
CA ARG A 122 18.52 -10.90 -10.98
C ARG A 122 19.54 -9.77 -10.96
N PHE A 123 19.07 -8.53 -10.78
CA PHE A 123 19.93 -7.33 -10.75
C PHE A 123 20.21 -6.84 -9.32
N GLU A 124 19.80 -7.57 -8.29
CA GLU A 124 20.13 -7.27 -6.90
C GLU A 124 21.62 -7.48 -6.61
N ILE A 125 22.12 -6.72 -5.65
CA ILE A 125 23.45 -6.90 -5.08
C ILE A 125 23.28 -7.34 -3.63
N THR A 126 23.46 -8.62 -3.35
CA THR A 126 23.37 -9.15 -1.99
C THR A 126 24.73 -9.05 -1.30
N VAL A 127 24.79 -8.30 -0.23
CA VAL A 127 25.99 -8.11 0.60
C VAL A 127 25.68 -8.39 2.06
N PRO A 128 26.67 -8.86 2.86
CA PRO A 128 26.52 -8.90 4.30
C PRO A 128 26.25 -7.49 4.82
N CYS A 129 25.22 -7.33 5.64
CA CYS A 129 24.93 -6.07 6.32
C CYS A 129 25.42 -6.17 7.76
N GLU A 130 26.21 -5.19 8.21
CA GLU A 130 26.75 -5.12 9.57
C GLU A 130 25.84 -4.37 10.55
N THR A 131 24.68 -3.92 10.06
CA THR A 131 23.75 -3.09 10.85
C THR A 131 22.44 -3.85 11.11
N ASP A 132 21.82 -3.57 12.25
CA ASP A 132 20.49 -4.07 12.63
C ASP A 132 19.34 -3.36 11.89
N VAL A 133 19.63 -2.64 10.80
CA VAL A 133 18.61 -1.97 9.99
C VAL A 133 18.08 -2.92 8.91
N ASN A 134 16.76 -2.94 8.74
CA ASN A 134 16.05 -3.80 7.79
C ASN A 134 16.13 -3.33 6.33
N PHE A 135 17.01 -2.39 6.04
CA PHE A 135 17.25 -1.86 4.71
C PHE A 135 18.61 -2.32 4.24
N HIS A 136 18.64 -2.82 3.02
CA HIS A 136 19.86 -3.35 2.44
C HIS A 136 20.15 -2.61 1.12
N PRO A 137 21.35 -2.02 0.96
CA PRO A 137 21.74 -1.48 -0.32
C PRO A 137 21.88 -2.62 -1.34
N GLY A 138 21.53 -2.33 -2.59
CA GLY A 138 21.51 -3.30 -3.68
C GLY A 138 20.17 -3.98 -3.94
N GLY A 139 19.15 -3.75 -3.08
CA GLY A 139 17.76 -4.12 -3.34
C GLY A 139 17.05 -3.12 -4.24
N PHE A 140 15.76 -3.35 -4.49
CA PHE A 140 14.93 -2.50 -5.34
C PHE A 140 13.90 -1.72 -4.52
N THR A 141 13.59 -0.51 -4.99
CA THR A 141 12.56 0.36 -4.42
C THR A 141 11.80 1.06 -5.53
N GLY A 142 10.53 1.38 -5.32
CA GLY A 142 9.71 2.08 -6.31
C GLY A 142 8.24 1.76 -6.19
N ILE A 143 7.52 1.83 -7.32
CA ILE A 143 6.07 1.74 -7.39
C ILE A 143 5.60 0.51 -8.18
N LEU A 144 4.60 -0.16 -7.63
CA LEU A 144 3.73 -1.12 -8.30
C LEU A 144 2.36 -0.45 -8.47
N GLY A 145 2.01 0.00 -9.69
CA GLY A 145 0.70 0.57 -9.96
C GLY A 145 -0.40 -0.47 -9.83
N TYR A 146 -1.61 -0.03 -9.43
CA TYR A 146 -2.74 -0.95 -9.23
C TYR A 146 -3.03 -1.85 -10.43
N ASP A 147 -2.84 -1.34 -11.63
CA ASP A 147 -3.19 -2.05 -12.87
C ASP A 147 -2.33 -3.32 -13.09
N LEU A 148 -1.25 -3.51 -12.32
CA LEU A 148 -0.52 -4.78 -12.22
C LEU A 148 -1.35 -5.91 -11.57
N CYS A 149 -2.49 -5.62 -10.99
CA CYS A 149 -3.37 -6.61 -10.33
C CYS A 149 -3.74 -7.80 -11.22
N ARG A 150 -3.77 -7.63 -12.55
CA ARG A 150 -4.08 -8.70 -13.51
C ARG A 150 -3.00 -9.79 -13.57
N TRP A 151 -1.78 -9.45 -13.20
CA TRP A 151 -0.65 -10.40 -13.14
C TRP A 151 -0.44 -10.99 -11.74
N SER A 152 -1.09 -10.46 -10.72
CA SER A 152 -1.15 -11.11 -9.39
C SER A 152 -2.40 -11.98 -9.23
N VAL A 153 -3.51 -11.60 -9.88
CA VAL A 153 -4.76 -12.36 -9.90
C VAL A 153 -5.13 -12.63 -11.36
N PRO A 154 -5.27 -13.91 -11.79
CA PRO A 154 -5.51 -14.25 -13.20
C PRO A 154 -6.94 -13.88 -13.63
N ILE A 155 -7.12 -12.62 -14.00
CA ILE A 155 -8.41 -12.04 -14.37
C ILE A 155 -8.29 -11.21 -15.65
N THR A 156 -9.33 -11.25 -16.49
CA THR A 156 -9.48 -10.39 -17.66
C THR A 156 -10.29 -9.16 -17.27
N LEU A 157 -9.74 -7.96 -17.53
CA LEU A 157 -10.38 -6.66 -17.32
C LEU A 157 -10.61 -5.95 -18.66
N SER A 158 -11.65 -5.10 -18.72
CA SER A 158 -12.03 -4.38 -19.94
C SER A 158 -11.44 -2.97 -20.05
N ASN A 159 -11.15 -2.35 -18.93
CA ASN A 159 -10.74 -0.95 -18.83
C ASN A 159 -9.26 -0.82 -18.40
N THR A 160 -8.39 -1.46 -19.15
CA THR A 160 -6.94 -1.48 -18.90
C THR A 160 -6.25 -0.20 -19.39
N PRO A 161 -5.03 0.11 -18.89
CA PRO A 161 -4.22 1.19 -19.44
C PRO A 161 -3.98 1.01 -20.96
N SER A 162 -3.65 2.10 -21.65
CA SER A 162 -3.26 2.02 -23.05
C SER A 162 -1.94 1.24 -23.21
N PRO A 163 -1.78 0.44 -24.28
CA PRO A 163 -0.51 -0.23 -24.56
C PRO A 163 0.67 0.75 -24.55
N GLY A 164 1.78 0.31 -24.00
CA GLY A 164 2.98 1.13 -23.81
C GLY A 164 2.97 2.03 -22.58
N THR A 165 1.86 2.08 -21.81
CA THR A 165 1.82 2.81 -20.53
C THR A 165 2.69 2.11 -19.51
N VAL A 166 3.57 2.86 -18.83
CA VAL A 166 4.34 2.37 -17.68
C VAL A 166 3.40 2.26 -16.49
N ILE A 167 3.28 1.06 -15.93
CA ILE A 167 2.39 0.73 -14.81
C ILE A 167 3.14 0.31 -13.54
N GLY A 168 4.46 0.24 -13.61
CA GLY A 168 5.34 0.01 -12.47
C GLY A 168 6.76 0.46 -12.78
N VAL A 169 7.47 0.97 -11.77
CA VAL A 169 8.88 1.36 -11.86
C VAL A 169 9.59 0.95 -10.59
N LEU A 170 10.67 0.21 -10.74
CA LEU A 170 11.55 -0.17 -9.64
C LEU A 170 12.99 0.24 -9.96
N TRP A 171 13.66 0.87 -8.99
CA TRP A 171 15.07 1.25 -9.10
C TRP A 171 15.90 0.43 -8.11
N ARG A 172 17.10 0.05 -8.51
CA ARG A 172 18.07 -0.49 -7.57
C ARG A 172 18.62 0.63 -6.69
N ALA A 173 18.51 0.47 -5.40
CA ALA A 173 19.00 1.42 -4.41
C ALA A 173 20.40 0.97 -3.94
N ASP A 174 21.47 1.54 -4.51
CA ASP A 174 22.85 1.19 -4.16
C ASP A 174 23.32 1.90 -2.87
N ALA A 175 22.59 2.91 -2.44
CA ALA A 175 22.76 3.63 -1.17
C ALA A 175 21.42 4.18 -0.67
N TRP A 176 21.37 4.45 0.64
CA TRP A 176 20.23 5.07 1.33
C TRP A 176 20.74 6.15 2.27
N ILE A 177 20.14 7.34 2.26
CA ILE A 177 20.20 8.25 3.40
C ILE A 177 18.95 7.98 4.23
N ILE A 178 19.15 7.70 5.52
CA ILE A 178 18.12 7.26 6.44
C ILE A 178 18.10 8.21 7.63
N HIS A 179 16.93 8.73 7.98
CA HIS A 179 16.66 9.38 9.24
C HIS A 179 15.96 8.39 10.16
N ASP A 180 16.63 7.95 11.21
CA ASP A 180 16.02 7.21 12.31
C ASP A 180 15.42 8.24 13.29
N ARG A 181 14.10 8.31 13.31
CA ARG A 181 13.35 9.29 14.11
C ARG A 181 13.32 8.97 15.59
N CYS A 182 13.60 7.72 15.97
CA CYS A 182 13.69 7.32 17.37
C CYS A 182 15.04 7.71 17.96
N GLU A 183 16.12 7.47 17.21
CA GLU A 183 17.49 7.80 17.62
C GLU A 183 17.89 9.23 17.25
N LEU A 184 17.04 9.94 16.47
CA LEU A 184 17.29 11.30 15.95
C LEU A 184 18.57 11.38 15.09
N GLU A 185 18.92 10.29 14.41
CA GLU A 185 20.14 10.17 13.62
C GLU A 185 19.86 10.18 12.12
N ILE A 186 20.65 10.92 11.36
CA ILE A 186 20.69 10.87 9.90
C ILE A 186 22.00 10.22 9.49
N GLY A 187 21.94 9.12 8.77
CA GLY A 187 23.11 8.41 8.29
C GLY A 187 22.96 7.91 6.87
N VAL A 188 24.08 7.53 6.27
CA VAL A 188 24.12 6.89 4.97
C VAL A 188 24.50 5.42 5.13
N LEU A 189 23.70 4.55 4.51
CA LEU A 189 23.97 3.13 4.34
C LEU A 189 24.19 2.86 2.87
N ALA A 190 25.37 2.42 2.48
CA ALA A 190 25.73 2.24 1.08
C ALA A 190 26.64 1.04 0.85
N LEU A 191 26.73 0.58 -0.39
CA LEU A 191 27.76 -0.35 -0.82
C LEU A 191 29.16 0.28 -0.60
N GLU A 192 30.13 -0.52 -0.19
CA GLU A 192 31.50 -0.04 0.06
C GLU A 192 32.11 0.62 -1.17
N GLY A 193 32.63 1.83 -0.98
CA GLY A 193 33.17 2.67 -2.06
C GLY A 193 32.13 3.48 -2.83
N HIS A 194 30.87 3.45 -2.43
CA HIS A 194 29.84 4.27 -3.05
C HIS A 194 30.05 5.76 -2.74
N PRO A 195 29.89 6.69 -3.73
CA PRO A 195 30.15 8.11 -3.55
C PRO A 195 29.31 8.77 -2.44
N TRP A 196 28.13 8.26 -2.14
CA TRP A 196 27.27 8.80 -1.08
C TRP A 196 27.86 8.67 0.32
N LEU A 197 28.86 7.78 0.54
CA LEU A 197 29.61 7.74 1.80
C LEU A 197 30.42 9.03 2.06
N ASP A 198 30.69 9.83 1.05
CA ASP A 198 31.41 11.09 1.15
C ASP A 198 30.49 12.32 1.15
N ILE A 199 29.17 12.13 1.15
CA ILE A 199 28.20 13.23 1.25
C ILE A 199 28.32 13.91 2.61
N GLU A 200 28.26 15.24 2.59
CA GLU A 200 28.13 16.10 3.75
C GLU A 200 26.77 16.81 3.71
N LEU A 201 26.08 16.84 4.82
CA LEU A 201 24.77 17.48 4.98
C LEU A 201 24.86 18.81 5.75
N ASP A 202 25.99 19.49 5.62
CA ASP A 202 26.19 20.80 6.27
C ASP A 202 25.25 21.85 5.67
N ASN A 203 24.63 22.64 6.54
CA ASN A 203 23.78 23.77 6.15
C ASN A 203 22.54 23.39 5.30
N LEU A 204 21.83 22.32 5.66
CA LEU A 204 20.54 22.02 5.06
C LEU A 204 19.61 23.24 5.12
N ARG A 205 19.14 23.69 3.95
CA ARG A 205 18.17 24.77 3.86
C ARG A 205 16.78 24.22 4.13
N ILE A 206 16.01 24.91 4.96
CA ILE A 206 14.60 24.61 5.16
C ILE A 206 13.87 24.82 3.84
N THR A 207 13.20 23.78 3.35
CA THR A 207 12.37 23.87 2.14
C THR A 207 11.11 24.64 2.46
N GLU A 208 10.94 25.80 1.81
CA GLU A 208 9.76 26.63 1.98
C GLU A 208 8.54 25.98 1.32
N VAL A 209 7.44 25.91 2.06
CA VAL A 209 6.14 25.47 1.53
C VAL A 209 5.39 26.71 1.03
N ARG A 210 5.05 26.73 -0.25
CA ARG A 210 4.26 27.80 -0.86
C ARG A 210 2.81 27.40 -0.97
N GLU A 211 1.90 28.32 -0.70
CA GLU A 211 0.47 28.08 -0.93
C GLU A 211 0.21 27.89 -2.42
N VAL A 212 -0.58 26.85 -2.74
CA VAL A 212 -1.03 26.64 -4.12
C VAL A 212 -2.07 27.70 -4.46
N THR A 213 -1.83 28.45 -5.52
CA THR A 213 -2.82 29.36 -6.07
C THR A 213 -4.02 28.56 -6.53
N ALA A 214 -5.21 28.89 -6.03
CA ALA A 214 -6.43 28.19 -6.40
C ALA A 214 -6.60 28.11 -7.93
N SER A 215 -6.79 26.91 -8.45
CA SER A 215 -7.05 26.72 -9.88
C SER A 215 -8.39 27.35 -10.26
N LYS A 216 -8.40 28.02 -11.42
CA LYS A 216 -9.65 28.56 -11.97
C LYS A 216 -10.58 27.49 -12.55
N SER A 217 -10.07 26.29 -12.78
CA SER A 217 -10.82 25.16 -13.31
C SER A 217 -11.08 24.13 -12.21
N VAL A 218 -12.35 23.83 -11.99
CA VAL A 218 -12.75 22.71 -11.13
C VAL A 218 -12.36 21.41 -11.86
N PRO A 219 -11.71 20.44 -11.20
CA PRO A 219 -11.40 19.16 -11.82
C PRO A 219 -12.69 18.43 -12.21
N ASP A 220 -12.61 17.71 -13.32
CA ASP A 220 -13.69 16.86 -13.78
C ASP A 220 -13.86 15.66 -12.85
N SER A 221 -15.11 15.31 -12.58
CA SER A 221 -15.46 14.17 -11.72
C SER A 221 -16.90 13.73 -12.03
N GLU A 222 -17.22 12.47 -11.74
CA GLU A 222 -18.61 12.02 -11.77
C GLU A 222 -19.48 12.79 -10.78
N SER A 223 -20.79 12.86 -11.06
CA SER A 223 -21.75 13.51 -10.15
C SER A 223 -22.01 12.64 -8.91
N ASP A 224 -22.45 13.28 -7.81
CA ASP A 224 -22.86 12.58 -6.59
C ASP A 224 -24.00 11.58 -6.84
N SER A 225 -24.92 11.95 -7.72
CA SER A 225 -26.04 11.07 -8.11
C SER A 225 -25.56 9.81 -8.83
N GLU A 226 -24.52 9.91 -9.66
CA GLU A 226 -23.92 8.75 -10.34
C GLU A 226 -23.18 7.87 -9.35
N HIS A 227 -22.37 8.47 -8.46
CA HIS A 227 -21.69 7.75 -7.38
C HIS A 227 -22.71 6.97 -6.53
N ALA A 228 -23.75 7.64 -6.03
CA ALA A 228 -24.80 7.01 -5.21
C ALA A 228 -25.53 5.86 -5.94
N LYS A 229 -25.76 5.99 -7.24
CA LYS A 229 -26.34 4.90 -8.07
C LYS A 229 -25.40 3.69 -8.15
N LYS A 230 -24.09 3.90 -8.32
CA LYS A 230 -23.10 2.83 -8.37
C LYS A 230 -23.01 2.10 -7.01
N VAL A 231 -23.01 2.84 -5.89
CA VAL A 231 -23.12 2.27 -4.54
C VAL A 231 -24.37 1.40 -4.40
N SER A 232 -25.51 1.86 -4.91
CA SER A 232 -26.75 1.06 -4.88
C SER A 232 -26.64 -0.23 -5.70
N ARG A 233 -26.00 -0.18 -6.89
CA ARG A 233 -25.74 -1.38 -7.71
C ARG A 233 -24.83 -2.38 -6.99
N ILE A 234 -23.78 -1.92 -6.29
CA ILE A 234 -22.92 -2.77 -5.47
C ILE A 234 -23.75 -3.48 -4.40
N LYS A 235 -24.58 -2.76 -3.67
CA LYS A 235 -25.48 -3.35 -2.64
C LYS A 235 -26.43 -4.40 -3.22
N ASP A 236 -26.90 -4.22 -4.44
CA ASP A 236 -27.74 -5.22 -5.12
C ASP A 236 -26.93 -6.48 -5.46
N GLY A 237 -25.66 -6.35 -5.90
CA GLY A 237 -24.75 -7.48 -6.10
C GLY A 237 -24.46 -8.25 -4.78
N ILE A 238 -24.26 -7.50 -3.68
CA ILE A 238 -24.09 -8.11 -2.34
C ILE A 238 -25.35 -8.87 -1.91
N ARG A 239 -26.55 -8.32 -2.09
CA ARG A 239 -27.83 -9.01 -1.78
C ARG A 239 -28.03 -10.30 -2.58
N LYS A 240 -27.49 -10.36 -3.79
CA LYS A 240 -27.51 -11.57 -4.64
C LYS A 240 -26.49 -12.61 -4.18
N GLY A 241 -25.58 -12.28 -3.26
CA GLY A 241 -24.54 -13.16 -2.77
C GLY A 241 -23.32 -13.29 -3.70
N ASN A 242 -23.15 -12.40 -4.68
CA ASN A 242 -22.04 -12.44 -5.62
C ASN A 242 -20.73 -11.93 -5.01
N LEU A 243 -20.81 -11.07 -3.99
CA LEU A 243 -19.67 -10.47 -3.30
C LEU A 243 -20.08 -10.00 -1.90
N TYR A 244 -19.11 -9.73 -1.02
CA TYR A 244 -19.35 -9.25 0.34
C TYR A 244 -19.06 -7.77 0.51
N GLN A 245 -18.00 -7.28 -0.14
CA GLN A 245 -17.54 -5.89 -0.11
C GLN A 245 -16.86 -5.54 -1.43
N VAL A 246 -17.02 -4.30 -1.87
CA VAL A 246 -16.22 -3.70 -2.96
C VAL A 246 -15.68 -2.35 -2.49
N ASN A 247 -14.39 -2.12 -2.65
CA ASN A 247 -13.82 -0.79 -2.53
C ASN A 247 -14.07 -0.03 -3.84
N TYR A 248 -15.00 0.92 -3.82
CA TYR A 248 -15.36 1.73 -4.98
C TYR A 248 -14.77 3.13 -4.87
N GLY A 249 -14.09 3.58 -5.93
CA GLY A 249 -13.40 4.86 -5.99
C GLY A 249 -14.00 5.84 -6.99
N ARG A 250 -13.92 7.13 -6.64
CA ARG A 250 -14.27 8.27 -7.47
C ARG A 250 -13.01 9.01 -7.89
N LYS A 251 -12.96 9.48 -9.14
CA LYS A 251 -11.83 10.21 -9.73
C LYS A 251 -12.13 11.70 -9.86
N TRP A 252 -11.12 12.53 -9.59
CA TRP A 252 -11.05 13.95 -9.93
C TRP A 252 -9.85 14.14 -10.85
N LYS A 253 -10.06 14.76 -12.01
CA LYS A 253 -9.02 14.98 -13.03
C LYS A 253 -8.99 16.43 -13.46
N GLY A 254 -7.80 17.01 -13.58
CA GLY A 254 -7.68 18.39 -14.00
C GLY A 254 -6.23 18.83 -14.21
N LEU A 255 -6.07 20.06 -14.74
CA LEU A 255 -4.77 20.68 -14.89
C LEU A 255 -4.36 21.33 -13.57
N MET A 256 -3.12 21.10 -13.14
CA MET A 256 -2.54 21.77 -11.98
C MET A 256 -2.13 23.21 -12.30
N ALA A 257 -2.15 24.06 -11.28
CA ALA A 257 -1.60 25.41 -11.36
C ALA A 257 -0.12 25.47 -10.97
N GLY A 258 0.33 24.63 -10.03
CA GLY A 258 1.68 24.56 -9.48
C GLY A 258 2.48 23.35 -9.94
N GLN A 259 3.61 23.11 -9.28
CA GLN A 259 4.45 21.95 -9.51
C GLN A 259 4.04 20.79 -8.58
N PRO A 260 4.16 19.52 -9.01
CA PRO A 260 3.81 18.37 -8.19
C PRO A 260 4.55 18.30 -6.84
N TRP A 261 5.81 18.74 -6.82
CA TRP A 261 6.59 18.82 -5.58
C TRP A 261 5.98 19.77 -4.55
N GLU A 262 5.48 20.93 -4.97
CA GLU A 262 4.81 21.89 -4.09
C GLU A 262 3.54 21.27 -3.47
N SER A 263 2.82 20.47 -4.26
CA SER A 263 1.66 19.72 -3.75
C SER A 263 2.05 18.65 -2.73
N PHE A 264 3.18 17.95 -2.93
CA PHE A 264 3.70 17.02 -1.93
C PHE A 264 4.03 17.73 -0.61
N LEU A 265 4.72 18.87 -0.66
CA LEU A 265 5.07 19.66 0.53
C LEU A 265 3.83 20.13 1.31
N LEU A 266 2.79 20.54 0.61
CA LEU A 266 1.52 20.91 1.24
C LEU A 266 0.82 19.69 1.85
N LEU A 267 0.77 18.59 1.12
CA LEU A 267 0.12 17.36 1.57
C LEU A 267 0.83 16.76 2.78
N SER A 268 2.15 16.69 2.80
CA SER A 268 2.93 16.17 3.93
C SER A 268 2.71 16.98 5.21
N ARG A 269 2.51 18.30 5.09
CA ARG A 269 2.24 19.19 6.22
C ARG A 269 0.79 19.13 6.69
N SER A 270 -0.17 19.16 5.74
CA SER A 270 -1.60 19.22 6.08
C SER A 270 -2.20 17.87 6.48
N ASN A 271 -1.57 16.78 6.06
CA ASN A 271 -2.05 15.41 6.30
C ASN A 271 -0.86 14.44 6.50
N PRO A 272 -0.01 14.66 7.52
CA PRO A 272 1.13 13.80 7.76
C PRO A 272 0.70 12.36 8.04
N ALA A 273 1.41 11.38 7.45
CA ALA A 273 1.09 9.96 7.57
C ALA A 273 2.36 9.10 7.55
N PRO A 274 2.33 7.89 8.16
CA PRO A 274 3.52 7.04 8.33
C PRO A 274 4.14 6.54 7.02
N PHE A 275 3.36 6.42 5.95
CA PHE A 275 3.82 5.98 4.64
C PHE A 275 3.63 7.06 3.57
N SER A 276 3.95 8.31 3.91
CA SER A 276 4.00 9.39 2.91
C SER A 276 5.13 9.11 1.91
N CYS A 277 4.97 9.55 0.67
CA CYS A 277 6.03 9.41 -0.31
C CYS A 277 5.96 10.49 -1.39
N TRP A 278 7.13 10.78 -1.94
CA TRP A 278 7.33 11.50 -3.17
C TRP A 278 8.06 10.64 -4.18
N MET A 279 7.60 10.62 -5.41
CA MET A 279 8.26 9.96 -6.54
C MET A 279 8.18 10.85 -7.78
N MET A 280 9.28 10.92 -8.53
CA MET A 280 9.35 11.55 -9.85
C MET A 280 10.12 10.66 -10.80
N VAL A 281 9.53 10.33 -11.94
CA VAL A 281 10.18 9.69 -13.09
C VAL A 281 10.31 10.73 -14.19
N SER A 282 11.45 11.40 -14.22
CA SER A 282 11.63 12.67 -14.93
C SER A 282 11.47 12.55 -16.44
N ASP A 283 12.07 11.53 -17.06
CA ASP A 283 11.99 11.30 -18.51
C ASP A 283 10.62 10.82 -18.98
N LEU A 284 9.80 10.27 -18.07
CA LEU A 284 8.42 9.90 -18.34
C LEU A 284 7.43 11.01 -17.98
N GLY A 285 7.89 12.05 -17.29
CA GLY A 285 7.02 13.10 -16.78
C GLY A 285 5.92 12.59 -15.87
N TRP A 286 6.22 11.56 -15.07
CA TRP A 286 5.28 10.93 -14.13
C TRP A 286 5.71 11.19 -12.70
N SER A 287 4.80 11.69 -11.87
CA SER A 287 5.06 11.81 -10.45
C SER A 287 3.90 11.37 -9.57
N VAL A 288 4.23 10.98 -8.35
CA VAL A 288 3.30 10.55 -7.32
C VAL A 288 3.65 11.26 -6.01
N ALA A 289 2.64 11.89 -5.41
CA ALA A 289 2.70 12.43 -4.05
C ALA A 289 1.61 11.75 -3.21
N SER A 290 2.00 11.11 -2.12
CA SER A 290 1.06 10.34 -1.29
C SER A 290 1.27 10.63 0.19
N SER A 291 0.17 10.55 0.93
CA SER A 291 0.16 10.62 2.39
C SER A 291 -0.65 9.45 2.94
N SER A 292 -0.13 8.24 2.72
CA SER A 292 -0.81 7.00 3.07
C SER A 292 -0.59 6.60 4.53
N PRO A 293 -1.65 6.20 5.25
CA PRO A 293 -1.51 5.63 6.59
C PRO A 293 -1.34 4.11 6.60
N GLU A 294 -1.49 3.41 5.48
CA GLU A 294 -1.74 1.97 5.46
C GLU A 294 -0.58 1.17 4.86
N ARG A 295 -0.20 0.09 5.54
CA ARG A 295 0.78 -0.90 5.07
C ARG A 295 0.07 -2.00 4.28
N LEU A 296 0.62 -2.36 3.12
CA LEU A 296 0.20 -3.55 2.38
C LEU A 296 0.77 -4.80 3.03
N VAL A 297 2.08 -4.90 3.09
CA VAL A 297 2.80 -6.05 3.65
C VAL A 297 4.21 -5.67 4.04
N GLU A 298 4.68 -6.25 5.13
CA GLU A 298 6.08 -6.28 5.54
C GLU A 298 6.53 -7.73 5.63
N LEU A 299 7.69 -8.03 5.08
CA LEU A 299 8.43 -9.27 5.31
C LEU A 299 9.78 -8.93 5.92
N GLU A 300 10.00 -9.40 7.11
CA GLU A 300 11.23 -9.17 7.86
C GLU A 300 11.53 -10.37 8.76
N ALA A 301 12.79 -10.83 8.76
CA ALA A 301 13.25 -11.94 9.59
C ALA A 301 12.35 -13.20 9.50
N GLY A 302 11.76 -13.45 8.32
CA GLY A 302 10.85 -14.57 8.09
C GLY A 302 9.44 -14.41 8.66
N VAL A 303 9.07 -13.22 9.14
CA VAL A 303 7.72 -12.89 9.59
C VAL A 303 7.04 -12.00 8.56
N VAL A 304 5.86 -12.40 8.10
CA VAL A 304 4.99 -11.61 7.21
C VAL A 304 3.96 -10.89 8.06
N ARG A 305 3.81 -9.57 7.86
CA ARG A 305 2.89 -8.73 8.63
C ARG A 305 2.06 -7.83 7.72
N THR A 306 0.80 -7.61 8.11
CA THR A 306 -0.05 -6.56 7.53
C THR A 306 -0.80 -5.81 8.63
N ARG A 307 -1.32 -4.61 8.30
CA ARG A 307 -1.99 -3.74 9.27
C ARG A 307 -3.26 -3.14 8.69
N PRO A 308 -4.35 -3.91 8.69
CA PRO A 308 -5.64 -3.40 8.25
C PRO A 308 -6.15 -2.26 9.14
N ILE A 309 -6.65 -1.23 8.46
CA ILE A 309 -7.27 -0.06 9.07
C ILE A 309 -8.74 -0.01 8.61
N LYS A 310 -9.67 -0.09 9.56
CA LYS A 310 -11.09 0.09 9.24
C LYS A 310 -11.81 0.67 10.45
N GLY A 311 -12.69 1.59 10.17
CA GLY A 311 -13.32 2.41 11.20
C GLY A 311 -12.53 3.69 11.42
N THR A 312 -13.24 4.81 11.24
CA THR A 312 -12.63 6.15 11.35
C THR A 312 -13.61 7.09 12.03
N ARG A 313 -13.11 7.89 12.96
CA ARG A 313 -13.80 9.05 13.52
C ARG A 313 -12.89 10.26 13.40
N LYS A 314 -13.51 11.42 13.25
CA LYS A 314 -12.79 12.68 13.37
C LYS A 314 -12.26 12.88 14.80
N ARG A 315 -11.31 13.79 14.95
CA ARG A 315 -10.89 14.26 16.28
C ARG A 315 -11.99 15.10 16.91
N GLY A 316 -12.09 15.03 18.22
CA GLY A 316 -13.02 15.87 18.99
C GLY A 316 -12.53 17.30 19.10
N PHE A 317 -13.45 18.23 19.29
CA PHE A 317 -13.14 19.65 19.52
C PHE A 317 -12.41 19.86 20.86
N ASP A 318 -12.71 19.04 21.85
CA ASP A 318 -12.02 18.96 23.13
C ASP A 318 -11.69 17.50 23.47
N GLU A 319 -10.95 17.29 24.56
CA GLU A 319 -10.51 15.93 24.96
C GLU A 319 -11.69 15.03 25.37
N LEU A 320 -12.75 15.62 25.92
CA LEU A 320 -13.97 14.89 26.30
C LEU A 320 -14.71 14.39 25.06
N GLU A 321 -14.89 15.25 24.07
CA GLU A 321 -15.49 14.86 22.78
C GLU A 321 -14.60 13.86 22.04
N ASP A 322 -13.29 14.06 22.04
CA ASP A 322 -12.32 13.14 21.42
C ASP A 322 -12.41 11.75 22.04
N SER A 323 -12.47 11.67 23.36
CA SER A 323 -12.67 10.40 24.07
C SER A 323 -14.04 9.78 23.79
N ARG A 324 -15.11 10.59 23.68
CA ARG A 324 -16.45 10.13 23.33
C ARG A 324 -16.47 9.51 21.93
N LEU A 325 -15.87 10.19 20.93
CA LEU A 325 -15.80 9.71 19.57
C LEU A 325 -14.97 8.41 19.47
N ARG A 326 -13.93 8.27 20.29
CA ARG A 326 -13.12 7.06 20.41
C ARG A 326 -13.94 5.88 20.95
N ILE A 327 -14.75 6.13 22.00
CA ILE A 327 -15.66 5.11 22.55
C ILE A 327 -16.74 4.75 21.53
N GLU A 328 -17.29 5.74 20.83
CA GLU A 328 -18.28 5.52 19.76
C GLU A 328 -17.73 4.62 18.66
N LEU A 329 -16.47 4.84 18.24
CA LEU A 329 -15.80 4.04 17.20
C LEU A 329 -15.80 2.55 17.58
N VAL A 330 -15.40 2.22 18.81
CA VAL A 330 -15.29 0.83 19.28
C VAL A 330 -16.59 0.27 19.85
N SER A 331 -17.66 1.07 19.94
CA SER A 331 -18.99 0.62 20.36
C SER A 331 -19.93 0.41 19.17
N SER A 332 -19.53 0.82 17.98
CA SER A 332 -20.32 0.65 16.76
C SER A 332 -20.25 -0.78 16.25
N GLU A 333 -21.32 -1.54 16.34
CA GLU A 333 -21.41 -2.90 15.81
C GLU A 333 -21.06 -2.96 14.31
N LYS A 334 -21.44 -1.92 13.54
CA LYS A 334 -21.12 -1.80 12.12
C LYS A 334 -19.60 -1.73 11.93
N GLU A 335 -18.93 -0.77 12.58
CA GLU A 335 -17.49 -0.54 12.42
C GLU A 335 -16.68 -1.77 12.86
N ILE A 336 -17.07 -2.39 13.98
CA ILE A 336 -16.43 -3.62 14.47
C ILE A 336 -16.61 -4.75 13.47
N SER A 337 -17.82 -4.97 12.95
CA SER A 337 -18.10 -6.05 12.01
C SER A 337 -17.32 -5.88 10.70
N GLU A 338 -17.25 -4.64 10.18
CA GLU A 338 -16.46 -4.33 8.99
C GLU A 338 -14.97 -4.51 9.23
N HIS A 339 -14.48 -4.12 10.42
CA HIS A 339 -13.08 -4.28 10.79
C HIS A 339 -12.69 -5.76 10.91
N LEU A 340 -13.51 -6.58 11.59
CA LEU A 340 -13.27 -8.00 11.72
C LEU A 340 -13.30 -8.74 10.37
N MET A 341 -14.21 -8.33 9.48
CA MET A 341 -14.23 -8.89 8.11
C MET A 341 -12.94 -8.58 7.37
N LEU A 342 -12.39 -7.38 7.52
CA LEU A 342 -11.11 -7.00 6.90
C LEU A 342 -9.93 -7.78 7.52
N VAL A 343 -9.90 -7.91 8.85
CA VAL A 343 -8.88 -8.74 9.54
C VAL A 343 -8.91 -10.18 9.02
N ASP A 344 -10.09 -10.73 8.82
CA ASP A 344 -10.25 -12.10 8.34
C ASP A 344 -9.83 -12.26 6.86
N LEU A 345 -10.07 -11.22 6.04
CA LEU A 345 -9.57 -11.16 4.67
C LEU A 345 -8.04 -11.13 4.62
N GLU A 346 -7.39 -10.29 5.44
CA GLU A 346 -5.94 -10.20 5.52
C GLU A 346 -5.32 -11.50 6.07
N ARG A 347 -5.96 -12.16 7.03
CA ARG A 347 -5.57 -13.51 7.48
C ARG A 347 -5.60 -14.51 6.34
N HIS A 348 -6.66 -14.50 5.53
CA HIS A 348 -6.76 -15.36 4.36
C HIS A 348 -5.60 -15.14 3.38
N ASP A 349 -5.27 -13.88 3.06
CA ASP A 349 -4.19 -13.56 2.15
C ASP A 349 -2.82 -14.02 2.72
N LEU A 350 -2.53 -13.74 3.99
CA LEU A 350 -1.30 -14.20 4.65
C LEU A 350 -1.20 -15.72 4.71
N SER A 351 -2.31 -16.42 4.97
CA SER A 351 -2.33 -17.89 5.05
C SER A 351 -1.92 -18.56 3.74
N SER A 352 -1.91 -17.80 2.64
CA SER A 352 -1.46 -18.30 1.34
C SER A 352 0.04 -18.52 1.25
N VAL A 353 0.82 -17.80 2.04
CA VAL A 353 2.29 -17.80 2.00
C VAL A 353 2.93 -18.15 3.36
N CYS A 354 2.15 -18.23 4.41
CA CYS A 354 2.64 -18.55 5.75
C CYS A 354 2.53 -20.05 6.07
N VAL A 355 3.33 -20.48 7.05
CA VAL A 355 3.25 -21.83 7.61
C VAL A 355 1.84 -22.02 8.22
N PRO A 356 1.10 -23.06 7.84
CA PRO A 356 -0.23 -23.33 8.39
C PRO A 356 -0.26 -23.38 9.92
N GLY A 357 -1.23 -22.70 10.52
CA GLY A 357 -1.39 -22.58 11.97
C GLY A 357 -0.54 -21.49 12.63
N THR A 358 0.22 -20.69 11.85
CA THR A 358 1.03 -19.58 12.39
C THR A 358 0.41 -18.22 12.19
N VAL A 359 -0.57 -18.09 11.29
CA VAL A 359 -1.25 -16.82 11.06
C VAL A 359 -2.18 -16.48 12.21
N HIS A 360 -1.95 -15.34 12.84
CA HIS A 360 -2.73 -14.92 13.99
C HIS A 360 -2.96 -13.39 13.98
N TRP A 361 -3.98 -13.00 14.69
CA TRP A 361 -4.29 -11.62 14.96
C TRP A 361 -3.50 -11.16 16.19
N SER A 362 -2.62 -10.17 16.04
CA SER A 362 -1.77 -9.65 17.13
C SER A 362 -2.46 -8.61 18.02
N GLY A 363 -3.75 -8.37 17.80
CA GLY A 363 -4.55 -7.45 18.59
C GLY A 363 -5.01 -6.22 17.82
N TRP A 364 -5.78 -5.37 18.49
CA TRP A 364 -6.27 -4.11 17.94
C TRP A 364 -5.97 -2.93 18.85
N ARG A 365 -5.93 -1.74 18.29
CA ARG A 365 -5.70 -0.48 18.99
C ARG A 365 -6.36 0.67 18.26
N ILE A 366 -6.51 1.80 18.93
CA ILE A 366 -6.94 3.05 18.30
C ILE A 366 -5.70 3.90 18.05
N GLU A 367 -5.48 4.28 16.81
CA GLU A 367 -4.44 5.23 16.43
C GLU A 367 -5.09 6.59 16.17
N ALA A 368 -4.74 7.56 17.01
CA ALA A 368 -5.21 8.93 16.90
C ALA A 368 -4.13 9.76 16.17
N LEU A 369 -4.42 10.15 14.95
CA LEU A 369 -3.62 11.08 14.14
C LEU A 369 -4.08 12.52 14.40
N SER A 370 -3.49 13.49 13.72
CA SER A 370 -3.84 14.91 13.90
C SER A 370 -5.33 15.20 13.65
N ASN A 371 -5.92 14.60 12.61
CA ASN A 371 -7.28 14.92 12.15
C ASN A 371 -8.29 13.79 12.41
N VAL A 372 -7.85 12.57 12.64
CA VAL A 372 -8.70 11.39 12.70
C VAL A 372 -8.21 10.39 13.74
N GLN A 373 -9.11 9.49 14.13
CA GLN A 373 -8.85 8.32 14.95
C GLN A 373 -9.25 7.08 14.17
N HIS A 374 -8.36 6.10 14.10
CA HIS A 374 -8.56 4.86 13.36
C HIS A 374 -8.55 3.65 14.29
N LEU A 375 -9.40 2.67 13.98
CA LEU A 375 -9.26 1.34 14.54
C LEU A 375 -8.30 0.53 13.66
N VAL A 376 -7.23 0.03 14.26
CA VAL A 376 -6.12 -0.66 13.59
C VAL A 376 -5.92 -2.02 14.21
N SER A 377 -5.68 -3.02 13.39
CA SER A 377 -5.28 -4.36 13.83
C SER A 377 -3.93 -4.75 13.25
N GLY A 378 -3.27 -5.71 13.88
CA GLY A 378 -2.11 -6.38 13.34
C GLY A 378 -2.47 -7.82 12.96
N VAL A 379 -2.01 -8.28 11.81
CA VAL A 379 -2.07 -9.70 11.41
C VAL A 379 -0.66 -10.12 11.01
N GLU A 380 -0.18 -11.22 11.55
CA GLU A 380 1.16 -11.72 11.25
C GLU A 380 1.20 -13.25 11.17
N GLY A 381 2.21 -13.76 10.45
CA GLY A 381 2.47 -15.20 10.33
C GLY A 381 3.92 -15.49 9.95
N LEU A 382 4.37 -16.71 10.15
CA LEU A 382 5.69 -17.16 9.73
C LEU A 382 5.67 -17.52 8.24
N LEU A 383 6.59 -16.94 7.47
CA LEU A 383 6.78 -17.29 6.06
C LEU A 383 7.07 -18.79 5.93
N ASP A 384 6.33 -19.47 5.08
CA ASP A 384 6.67 -20.83 4.67
C ASP A 384 7.86 -20.79 3.71
N GLY A 385 8.93 -21.48 4.04
CA GLY A 385 10.18 -21.49 3.28
C GLY A 385 10.06 -21.97 1.82
N ARG A 386 8.88 -22.39 1.39
CA ARG A 386 8.56 -22.68 -0.02
C ARG A 386 8.32 -21.43 -0.85
N TYR A 387 8.00 -20.31 -0.21
CA TYR A 387 7.65 -19.05 -0.87
C TYR A 387 8.79 -18.03 -0.75
N SER A 388 9.00 -17.30 -1.82
CA SER A 388 9.97 -16.21 -1.92
C SER A 388 9.34 -14.86 -1.55
N THR A 389 10.18 -13.85 -1.37
CA THR A 389 9.75 -12.46 -1.18
C THR A 389 8.89 -11.94 -2.34
N SER A 390 9.19 -12.38 -3.57
CA SER A 390 8.40 -12.05 -4.77
C SER A 390 6.98 -12.62 -4.68
N GLU A 391 6.86 -13.88 -4.26
CA GLU A 391 5.56 -14.53 -4.09
C GLU A 391 4.74 -13.89 -2.96
N VAL A 392 5.37 -13.51 -1.85
CA VAL A 392 4.70 -12.75 -0.78
C VAL A 392 4.13 -11.43 -1.32
N THR A 393 4.95 -10.65 -2.02
CA THR A 393 4.53 -9.36 -2.60
C THR A 393 3.40 -9.54 -3.60
N SER A 394 3.51 -10.50 -4.52
CA SER A 394 2.49 -10.79 -5.54
C SER A 394 1.17 -11.26 -4.94
N THR A 395 1.20 -12.11 -3.91
CA THR A 395 0.01 -12.64 -3.25
C THR A 395 -0.76 -11.57 -2.49
N MET A 396 -0.04 -10.70 -1.80
CA MET A 396 -0.65 -9.61 -1.04
C MET A 396 -1.16 -8.47 -1.94
N PHE A 397 -0.60 -8.32 -3.15
CA PHE A 397 -0.96 -7.26 -4.07
C PHE A 397 -2.11 -7.67 -5.03
N PRO A 398 -3.09 -6.77 -5.29
CA PRO A 398 -3.38 -5.54 -4.54
C PRO A 398 -4.03 -5.86 -3.19
N GLY A 399 -3.96 -4.92 -2.24
CA GLY A 399 -4.49 -5.10 -0.88
C GLY A 399 -5.99 -5.39 -0.84
N GLY A 400 -6.40 -6.28 0.06
CA GLY A 400 -7.80 -6.62 0.29
C GLY A 400 -8.64 -5.42 0.72
N SER A 401 -8.08 -4.53 1.54
CA SER A 401 -8.73 -3.32 2.05
C SER A 401 -9.16 -2.34 0.95
N VAL A 402 -8.46 -2.33 -0.19
CA VAL A 402 -8.70 -1.42 -1.32
C VAL A 402 -9.30 -2.10 -2.55
N THR A 403 -9.58 -3.39 -2.46
CA THR A 403 -10.28 -4.18 -3.49
C THR A 403 -11.61 -4.71 -2.97
N GLY A 404 -11.60 -5.63 -2.07
CA GLY A 404 -12.76 -6.25 -1.43
C GLY A 404 -12.74 -7.77 -1.45
N CYS A 405 -13.89 -8.36 -1.20
CA CYS A 405 -14.01 -9.81 -1.00
C CYS A 405 -15.22 -10.39 -1.75
N PRO A 406 -15.06 -11.47 -2.52
CA PRO A 406 -13.83 -12.17 -2.94
C PRO A 406 -12.99 -11.34 -3.92
N LYS A 407 -11.65 -11.39 -3.80
CA LYS A 407 -10.72 -10.50 -4.55
C LYS A 407 -10.95 -10.53 -6.07
N THR A 408 -11.10 -11.71 -6.66
CA THR A 408 -11.30 -11.89 -8.11
C THR A 408 -12.59 -11.21 -8.60
N VAL A 409 -13.70 -11.40 -7.89
CA VAL A 409 -15.00 -10.81 -8.26
C VAL A 409 -14.96 -9.30 -8.09
N THR A 410 -14.31 -8.81 -7.04
CA THR A 410 -14.26 -7.39 -6.75
C THR A 410 -13.35 -6.62 -7.71
N LEU A 411 -12.25 -7.22 -8.20
CA LEU A 411 -11.43 -6.63 -9.26
C LEU A 411 -12.24 -6.40 -10.54
N ALA A 412 -13.04 -7.40 -10.97
CA ALA A 412 -13.94 -7.25 -12.12
C ALA A 412 -15.04 -6.21 -11.87
N ALA A 413 -15.61 -6.16 -10.66
CA ALA A 413 -16.62 -5.16 -10.32
C ALA A 413 -16.06 -3.74 -10.30
N ILE A 414 -14.83 -3.55 -9.81
CA ILE A 414 -14.12 -2.26 -9.84
C ILE A 414 -13.91 -1.80 -11.28
N ASP A 415 -13.41 -2.69 -12.15
CA ASP A 415 -13.21 -2.40 -13.58
C ASP A 415 -14.51 -1.94 -14.25
N GLU A 416 -15.61 -2.68 -14.02
CA GLU A 416 -16.94 -2.32 -14.54
C GLU A 416 -17.46 -0.97 -14.02
N LEU A 417 -17.30 -0.73 -12.72
CA LEU A 417 -17.89 0.44 -12.06
C LEU A 417 -17.10 1.72 -12.32
N GLU A 418 -15.78 1.65 -12.29
CA GLU A 418 -14.90 2.82 -12.42
C GLU A 418 -14.63 3.19 -13.89
N GLY A 419 -14.70 2.21 -14.80
CA GLY A 419 -14.63 2.45 -16.24
C GLY A 419 -13.28 2.99 -16.73
N GLY A 420 -12.18 2.65 -16.04
CA GLY A 420 -10.83 3.05 -16.44
C GLY A 420 -9.77 2.69 -15.39
N PRO A 421 -8.49 2.67 -15.81
CA PRO A 421 -7.38 2.25 -14.96
C PRO A 421 -7.26 3.12 -13.71
N ARG A 422 -6.81 2.52 -12.59
CA ARG A 422 -6.57 3.24 -11.33
C ARG A 422 -5.23 3.95 -11.29
N GLY A 423 -4.23 3.48 -12.04
CA GLY A 423 -2.88 4.03 -12.03
C GLY A 423 -2.15 3.79 -10.70
N ALA A 424 -1.59 4.84 -10.13
CA ALA A 424 -0.90 4.76 -8.85
C ALA A 424 -1.84 4.52 -7.65
N TRP A 425 -3.07 5.04 -7.70
CA TRP A 425 -4.01 4.92 -6.59
C TRP A 425 -4.37 3.46 -6.30
N THR A 426 -4.29 3.07 -5.04
CA THR A 426 -4.46 1.68 -4.55
C THR A 426 -3.44 0.66 -5.07
N GLY A 427 -2.39 1.15 -5.75
CA GLY A 427 -1.15 0.44 -5.94
C GLY A 427 -0.30 0.48 -4.66
N SER A 428 1.00 0.29 -4.81
CA SER A 428 1.94 0.20 -3.69
C SER A 428 3.27 0.88 -4.02
N ILE A 429 3.87 1.53 -3.03
CA ILE A 429 5.25 2.02 -3.10
C ILE A 429 6.04 1.48 -1.90
N GLY A 430 7.29 1.11 -2.12
CA GLY A 430 8.08 0.50 -1.06
C GLY A 430 9.40 -0.03 -1.56
N HIS A 431 9.90 -1.08 -0.91
CA HIS A 431 11.16 -1.71 -1.28
C HIS A 431 11.09 -3.23 -1.14
N ILE A 432 11.97 -3.90 -1.88
CA ILE A 432 12.14 -5.36 -1.89
C ILE A 432 13.60 -5.72 -2.07
N HIS A 433 14.07 -6.70 -1.31
CA HIS A 433 15.36 -7.36 -1.52
C HIS A 433 15.20 -8.87 -1.31
N ARG A 434 15.03 -9.60 -2.41
CA ARG A 434 14.78 -11.04 -2.38
C ARG A 434 15.96 -11.82 -1.75
N GLY A 435 17.18 -11.42 -2.09
CA GLY A 435 18.41 -12.05 -1.57
C GLY A 435 18.61 -11.90 -0.06
N GLN A 436 17.95 -10.92 0.57
CA GLN A 436 17.95 -10.69 2.02
C GLN A 436 16.64 -11.13 2.68
N GLY A 437 15.62 -11.51 1.90
CA GLY A 437 14.34 -11.93 2.42
C GLY A 437 13.54 -10.79 3.08
N VAL A 438 13.64 -9.57 2.54
CA VAL A 438 12.93 -8.39 3.07
C VAL A 438 12.06 -7.72 2.03
N ALA A 439 10.91 -7.22 2.45
CA ALA A 439 10.05 -6.34 1.67
C ALA A 439 9.21 -5.48 2.62
N ASP A 440 8.96 -4.23 2.26
CA ASP A 440 7.99 -3.37 2.94
C ASP A 440 7.27 -2.52 1.89
N TRP A 441 5.96 -2.70 1.80
CA TRP A 441 5.09 -2.09 0.82
C TRP A 441 3.91 -1.40 1.50
N ASN A 442 3.62 -0.16 1.11
CA ASN A 442 2.41 0.53 1.54
C ASN A 442 1.24 0.28 0.59
N ILE A 443 0.07 0.83 0.90
CA ILE A 443 -1.06 0.99 -0.01
C ILE A 443 -1.16 2.46 -0.38
N LEU A 444 -1.12 2.78 -1.68
CA LEU A 444 -1.20 4.17 -2.14
C LEU A 444 -2.63 4.70 -2.09
N ILE A 445 -3.02 5.23 -0.95
CA ILE A 445 -4.26 6.00 -0.76
C ILE A 445 -3.93 7.44 -0.37
N ARG A 446 -4.86 8.37 -0.45
CA ARG A 446 -4.61 9.82 -0.29
C ARG A 446 -3.47 10.27 -1.22
N THR A 447 -3.61 9.91 -2.49
CA THR A 447 -2.55 9.98 -3.49
C THR A 447 -2.93 10.92 -4.62
N LEU A 448 -1.98 11.78 -4.97
CA LEU A 448 -1.97 12.60 -6.17
C LEU A 448 -1.04 11.95 -7.19
N GLU A 449 -1.57 11.63 -8.34
CA GLU A 449 -0.80 11.19 -9.50
C GLU A 449 -0.77 12.28 -10.56
N THR A 450 0.39 12.57 -11.14
CA THR A 450 0.50 13.60 -12.17
C THR A 450 1.32 13.14 -13.36
N HIS A 451 0.91 13.63 -14.53
CA HIS A 451 1.64 13.43 -15.78
C HIS A 451 1.93 14.79 -16.44
N SER A 452 3.14 14.96 -16.97
CA SER A 452 3.53 16.19 -17.66
C SER A 452 2.75 16.33 -18.98
N GLY A 453 2.15 17.50 -19.18
CA GLY A 453 1.58 17.91 -20.47
C GLY A 453 2.46 18.95 -21.14
N PRO A 454 2.09 19.43 -22.35
CA PRO A 454 2.89 20.41 -23.09
C PRO A 454 3.15 21.72 -22.35
N GLU A 455 2.22 22.16 -21.53
CA GLU A 455 2.31 23.44 -20.80
C GLU A 455 2.10 23.28 -19.29
N LYS A 456 1.40 22.25 -18.85
CA LYS A 456 1.00 22.04 -17.45
C LYS A 456 0.94 20.56 -17.10
N TRP A 457 0.97 20.28 -15.80
CA TRP A 457 0.76 18.96 -15.25
C TRP A 457 -0.73 18.59 -15.24
N HIS A 458 -1.03 17.39 -15.71
CA HIS A 458 -2.33 16.75 -15.54
C HIS A 458 -2.33 15.99 -14.21
N ALA A 459 -3.28 16.28 -13.36
CA ALA A 459 -3.40 15.66 -12.05
C ALA A 459 -4.63 14.76 -11.99
N THR A 460 -4.47 13.63 -11.32
CA THR A 460 -5.54 12.70 -10.96
C THR A 460 -5.50 12.47 -9.45
N VAL A 461 -6.62 12.64 -8.80
CA VAL A 461 -6.88 12.28 -7.40
C VAL A 461 -7.99 11.25 -7.38
N GLN A 462 -7.85 10.22 -6.57
CA GLN A 462 -8.89 9.20 -6.40
C GLN A 462 -9.11 8.94 -4.92
N ALA A 463 -10.37 8.74 -4.54
CA ALA A 463 -10.75 8.35 -3.20
C ALA A 463 -12.08 7.59 -3.21
N GLY A 464 -12.25 6.71 -2.24
CA GLY A 464 -13.45 5.89 -2.10
C GLY A 464 -13.48 5.14 -0.78
N GLY A 465 -14.40 4.21 -0.70
CA GLY A 465 -14.62 3.40 0.49
C GLY A 465 -15.04 1.97 0.17
N GLY A 466 -14.96 1.10 1.17
CA GLY A 466 -15.45 -0.26 1.09
C GLY A 466 -16.97 -0.30 1.26
N VAL A 467 -17.69 -0.48 0.16
CA VAL A 467 -19.15 -0.58 0.18
C VAL A 467 -19.57 -1.98 0.62
N VAL A 468 -20.37 -2.04 1.68
CA VAL A 468 -20.97 -3.25 2.24
C VAL A 468 -22.50 -3.15 2.22
N ILE A 469 -23.20 -4.21 2.62
CA ILE A 469 -24.68 -4.23 2.64
C ILE A 469 -25.27 -3.11 3.51
N GLY A 470 -24.58 -2.76 4.62
CA GLY A 470 -24.97 -1.67 5.53
C GLY A 470 -24.68 -0.25 5.06
N SER A 471 -23.90 -0.07 3.99
CA SER A 471 -23.51 1.24 3.48
C SER A 471 -24.70 2.09 3.04
N SER A 472 -24.64 3.39 3.33
CA SER A 472 -25.59 4.40 2.83
C SER A 472 -24.99 5.08 1.59
N PRO A 473 -25.69 5.11 0.43
CA PRO A 473 -25.16 5.76 -0.76
C PRO A 473 -24.77 7.24 -0.56
N ALA A 474 -25.48 7.96 0.30
CA ALA A 474 -25.15 9.36 0.59
C ALA A 474 -23.89 9.49 1.46
N GLU A 475 -23.75 8.62 2.47
CA GLU A 475 -22.55 8.59 3.33
C GLU A 475 -21.29 8.21 2.55
N GLU A 476 -21.37 7.21 1.64
CA GLU A 476 -20.23 6.82 0.80
C GLU A 476 -19.77 7.96 -0.14
N VAL A 477 -20.71 8.76 -0.67
CA VAL A 477 -20.38 9.95 -1.46
C VAL A 477 -19.60 10.98 -0.62
N GLU A 478 -20.07 11.25 0.59
CA GLU A 478 -19.41 12.21 1.50
C GLU A 478 -18.04 11.65 1.97
N GLU A 479 -17.95 10.35 2.24
CA GLU A 479 -16.69 9.69 2.60
C GLU A 479 -15.64 9.82 1.50
N ALA A 480 -16.01 9.58 0.25
CA ALA A 480 -15.09 9.74 -0.89
C ALA A 480 -14.59 11.19 -1.01
N ARG A 481 -15.49 12.18 -0.86
CA ARG A 481 -15.15 13.60 -0.89
C ARG A 481 -14.22 13.99 0.24
N TRP A 482 -14.52 13.55 1.45
CA TRP A 482 -13.73 13.86 2.63
C TRP A 482 -12.32 13.25 2.52
N LYS A 483 -12.20 11.99 2.05
CA LYS A 483 -10.91 11.35 1.85
C LYS A 483 -10.05 12.01 0.77
N ALA A 484 -10.67 12.63 -0.23
CA ALA A 484 -9.99 13.38 -1.28
C ALA A 484 -9.57 14.79 -0.84
N ALA A 485 -10.15 15.35 0.20
CA ALA A 485 -10.12 16.78 0.52
C ALA A 485 -8.69 17.36 0.61
N ALA A 486 -7.79 16.76 1.39
CA ALA A 486 -6.42 17.26 1.53
C ALA A 486 -5.63 17.16 0.21
N VAL A 487 -5.86 16.11 -0.56
CA VAL A 487 -5.14 15.89 -1.83
C VAL A 487 -5.66 16.86 -2.91
N THR A 488 -6.96 17.10 -3.00
CA THR A 488 -7.53 18.08 -3.94
C THR A 488 -7.13 19.51 -3.60
N GLU A 489 -7.00 19.81 -2.31
CA GLU A 489 -6.49 21.10 -1.86
C GLU A 489 -5.02 21.30 -2.24
N SER A 490 -4.17 20.29 -2.03
CA SER A 490 -2.76 20.37 -2.42
C SER A 490 -2.56 20.47 -3.94
N ALA A 491 -3.43 19.86 -4.75
CA ALA A 491 -3.33 19.87 -6.20
C ALA A 491 -3.91 21.12 -6.86
N TRP A 492 -5.04 21.61 -6.36
CA TRP A 492 -5.83 22.66 -7.02
C TRP A 492 -6.22 23.85 -6.13
N GLY A 493 -5.87 23.84 -4.86
CA GLY A 493 -6.20 24.89 -3.90
C GLY A 493 -7.69 24.91 -3.51
N PHE A 494 -8.43 23.78 -3.68
CA PHE A 494 -9.81 23.67 -3.21
C PHE A 494 -10.08 22.31 -2.57
N ARG A 495 -10.94 22.28 -1.58
CA ARG A 495 -11.34 21.05 -0.87
C ARG A 495 -12.64 20.48 -1.41
N THR A 496 -12.67 19.13 -1.57
CA THR A 496 -13.87 18.37 -1.92
C THR A 496 -14.60 17.95 -0.68
N GLY A 497 -15.34 18.54 0.03
CA GLY A 497 -15.96 18.13 1.29
C GLY A 497 -15.95 19.24 2.32
N PHE A 498 -16.54 18.99 3.47
CA PHE A 498 -16.66 20.00 4.52
C PHE A 498 -15.27 20.38 5.07
N THR A 499 -15.06 21.67 5.23
CA THR A 499 -13.90 22.25 5.90
C THR A 499 -14.08 22.12 7.42
N GLU A 500 -13.31 21.26 8.05
CA GLU A 500 -13.07 21.35 9.49
C GLU A 500 -11.83 22.24 9.70
N ASN A 501 -11.97 23.54 9.45
CA ASN A 501 -10.84 24.48 9.47
C ASN A 501 -10.33 24.84 10.86
N ASP A 502 -10.94 24.35 11.94
CA ASP A 502 -10.63 24.82 13.30
C ASP A 502 -10.55 23.71 14.35
N LEU A 503 -10.11 22.51 13.98
CA LEU A 503 -9.78 21.56 15.03
C LEU A 503 -8.47 21.99 15.69
N PRO A 504 -8.43 22.20 17.02
CA PRO A 504 -7.20 22.52 17.73
C PRO A 504 -6.19 21.38 17.53
N GLU A 505 -4.90 21.71 17.49
CA GLU A 505 -3.85 20.70 17.50
C GLU A 505 -4.08 19.74 18.67
N ARG A 506 -4.19 18.47 18.38
CA ARG A 506 -4.44 17.41 19.34
C ARG A 506 -3.24 16.52 19.49
N GLU A 507 -3.02 16.09 20.72
CA GLU A 507 -2.01 15.08 20.99
C GLU A 507 -2.32 13.81 20.17
N VAL A 508 -1.33 13.36 19.46
CA VAL A 508 -1.39 12.16 18.63
C VAL A 508 -0.92 10.99 19.51
N GLY A 509 -1.57 9.85 19.42
CA GLY A 509 -1.22 8.75 20.30
C GLY A 509 -1.85 7.42 19.92
N ILE A 510 -1.37 6.40 20.59
CA ILE A 510 -1.90 5.03 20.50
C ILE A 510 -2.68 4.77 21.78
N PHE A 511 -3.94 4.37 21.63
CA PHE A 511 -4.83 4.09 22.74
C PHE A 511 -5.30 2.64 22.69
N PRO A 512 -5.31 1.94 23.85
CA PRO A 512 -5.88 0.61 23.92
C PRO A 512 -7.40 0.68 23.66
N VAL A 513 -7.96 -0.36 23.06
CA VAL A 513 -9.41 -0.52 22.99
C VAL A 513 -9.93 -0.72 24.41
N PRO A 514 -10.94 0.04 24.89
CA PRO A 514 -11.44 -0.06 26.26
C PRO A 514 -11.90 -1.49 26.61
N THR A 515 -11.54 -1.93 27.81
CA THR A 515 -12.01 -3.19 28.37
C THR A 515 -13.53 -3.16 28.57
N GLY A 516 -14.27 -4.06 27.89
CA GLY A 516 -15.74 -4.11 27.94
C GLY A 516 -16.38 -4.12 26.54
N VAL A 517 -15.70 -3.65 25.51
CA VAL A 517 -15.94 -4.07 24.13
C VAL A 517 -15.47 -5.51 24.06
N GLY A 518 -16.34 -6.46 23.77
CA GLY A 518 -16.10 -7.90 23.93
C GLY A 518 -14.66 -8.35 23.60
N THR A 519 -14.19 -9.35 24.31
CA THR A 519 -12.85 -9.89 24.05
C THR A 519 -12.81 -10.41 22.61
N VAL A 520 -11.64 -10.35 21.95
CA VAL A 520 -11.42 -10.92 20.62
C VAL A 520 -11.99 -12.35 20.52
N GLN A 521 -11.78 -13.18 21.56
CA GLN A 521 -12.32 -14.53 21.65
C GLN A 521 -13.86 -14.58 21.70
N SER A 522 -14.53 -13.53 22.21
CA SER A 522 -16.00 -13.47 22.22
C SER A 522 -16.57 -12.96 20.90
N LEU A 523 -15.79 -12.16 20.15
CA LEU A 523 -16.20 -11.60 18.85
C LEU A 523 -15.88 -12.55 17.69
N MET A 524 -14.78 -13.28 17.79
CA MET A 524 -14.36 -14.29 16.81
C MET A 524 -13.92 -15.57 17.55
N PRO A 525 -14.86 -16.46 17.93
CA PRO A 525 -14.53 -17.74 18.54
C PRO A 525 -13.63 -18.54 17.58
N GLY A 526 -12.50 -19.04 18.07
CA GLY A 526 -11.53 -19.77 17.26
C GLY A 526 -10.36 -18.94 16.77
N LEU A 527 -10.42 -17.61 16.86
CA LEU A 527 -9.28 -16.76 16.50
C LEU A 527 -8.18 -16.86 17.56
N ARG A 528 -6.97 -17.16 17.14
CA ARG A 528 -5.82 -17.12 18.04
C ARG A 528 -5.34 -15.68 18.21
N VAL A 529 -5.24 -15.26 19.47
CA VAL A 529 -4.61 -13.99 19.88
C VAL A 529 -3.26 -14.35 20.48
N ARG A 530 -2.23 -13.62 20.09
CA ARG A 530 -0.92 -13.75 20.73
C ARG A 530 -1.02 -13.20 22.15
N ASP A 531 -0.70 -14.01 23.15
CA ASP A 531 -0.49 -13.50 24.50
C ASP A 531 0.80 -12.65 24.51
N GLU A 532 0.70 -11.40 24.91
CA GLU A 532 1.82 -10.44 24.93
C GLU A 532 2.97 -10.88 25.87
N GLU A 533 2.74 -11.87 26.73
CA GLU A 533 3.74 -12.38 27.68
C GLU A 533 4.65 -13.49 27.13
N VAL A 534 4.40 -14.03 25.92
CA VAL A 534 5.22 -15.12 25.36
C VAL A 534 6.08 -14.58 24.22
N GLY A 535 7.27 -14.10 24.57
CA GLY A 535 8.29 -13.58 23.64
C GLY A 535 8.92 -14.61 22.69
N ALA A 536 8.25 -15.70 22.34
CA ALA A 536 8.69 -16.64 21.34
C ALA A 536 7.49 -17.19 20.58
N ILE A 537 7.51 -17.04 19.27
CA ILE A 537 6.59 -17.76 18.38
C ILE A 537 6.90 -19.25 18.57
N GLY A 538 6.06 -19.94 19.31
CA GLY A 538 6.15 -21.39 19.43
C GLY A 538 5.79 -22.02 18.09
N VAL A 539 6.78 -22.49 17.36
CA VAL A 539 6.56 -23.45 16.27
C VAL A 539 6.07 -24.71 16.95
N TYR A 540 4.77 -24.96 16.92
CA TYR A 540 4.23 -26.24 17.32
C TYR A 540 4.49 -27.22 16.18
N PRO A 541 5.43 -28.18 16.33
CA PRO A 541 5.57 -29.23 15.34
C PRO A 541 4.23 -29.97 15.31
N CYS A 542 3.60 -30.04 14.17
CA CYS A 542 2.50 -30.94 13.92
C CYS A 542 3.03 -32.35 14.13
N GLU A 543 2.71 -33.01 15.25
CA GLU A 543 2.93 -34.44 15.36
C GLU A 543 2.20 -35.07 14.18
N LYS A 544 2.89 -35.97 13.46
CA LYS A 544 2.29 -36.70 12.33
C LYS A 544 1.05 -37.41 12.79
N LEU A 545 -0.11 -36.81 12.58
CA LEU A 545 -1.39 -37.47 12.74
C LEU A 545 -1.66 -38.30 11.48
N ASP A 546 -2.07 -39.53 11.66
CA ASP A 546 -2.43 -40.43 10.55
C ASP A 546 -3.71 -40.01 9.79
N ARG A 547 -4.28 -38.85 10.13
CA ARG A 547 -5.51 -38.33 9.54
C ARG A 547 -5.24 -36.99 8.87
N CYS A 548 -5.74 -36.87 7.64
CA CYS A 548 -5.71 -35.63 6.87
C CYS A 548 -7.14 -35.15 6.64
N THR A 549 -7.37 -33.85 6.83
CA THR A 549 -8.63 -33.19 6.47
C THR A 549 -8.50 -32.62 5.07
N LEU A 550 -9.39 -33.02 4.16
CA LEU A 550 -9.48 -32.47 2.83
C LEU A 550 -10.49 -31.32 2.84
N LEU A 551 -10.03 -30.12 2.49
CA LEU A 551 -10.87 -28.96 2.25
C LEU A 551 -11.02 -28.74 0.75
N ILE A 552 -12.24 -28.56 0.28
CA ILE A 552 -12.51 -28.22 -1.13
C ILE A 552 -12.69 -26.71 -1.19
N ASP A 553 -11.77 -26.07 -1.90
CA ASP A 553 -11.81 -24.63 -2.14
C ASP A 553 -12.77 -24.32 -3.30
N ASN A 554 -13.87 -23.69 -2.97
CA ASN A 554 -14.86 -23.20 -3.95
C ASN A 554 -14.59 -21.75 -4.35
N LEU A 555 -13.33 -21.32 -4.37
CA LEU A 555 -12.90 -19.95 -4.61
C LEU A 555 -13.46 -18.95 -3.58
N ASP A 556 -13.73 -19.43 -2.38
CA ASP A 556 -14.17 -18.63 -1.25
C ASP A 556 -12.95 -18.01 -0.54
N SER A 557 -13.03 -16.73 -0.22
CA SER A 557 -11.98 -15.99 0.50
C SER A 557 -11.75 -16.47 1.93
N PHE A 558 -12.51 -17.44 2.45
CA PHE A 558 -12.41 -17.93 3.82
C PHE A 558 -11.92 -19.36 3.94
N THR A 559 -11.75 -20.09 2.84
CA THR A 559 -11.32 -21.50 2.85
C THR A 559 -9.98 -21.66 3.58
N ARG A 560 -9.03 -20.75 3.36
CA ARG A 560 -7.72 -20.79 4.00
C ARG A 560 -7.79 -20.51 5.49
N ASN A 561 -8.68 -19.63 5.95
CA ASN A 561 -8.91 -19.40 7.38
C ASN A 561 -9.43 -20.65 8.08
N ILE A 562 -10.32 -21.42 7.43
CA ILE A 562 -10.78 -22.71 7.95
C ILE A 562 -9.62 -23.70 8.01
N ALA A 563 -8.76 -23.73 7.00
CA ALA A 563 -7.57 -24.58 7.00
C ALA A 563 -6.61 -24.24 8.14
N GLU A 564 -6.38 -22.95 8.40
CA GLU A 564 -5.58 -22.45 9.52
C GLU A 564 -6.13 -22.92 10.86
N GLU A 565 -7.43 -22.78 11.09
CA GLU A 565 -8.08 -23.22 12.33
C GLU A 565 -7.94 -24.74 12.52
N ILE A 566 -8.15 -25.52 11.47
CA ILE A 566 -7.98 -26.97 11.52
C ILE A 566 -6.52 -27.37 11.77
N ALA A 567 -5.57 -26.71 11.09
CA ALA A 567 -4.15 -26.94 11.30
C ALA A 567 -3.71 -26.56 12.72
N SER A 568 -4.27 -25.48 13.27
CA SER A 568 -4.01 -25.04 14.64
C SER A 568 -4.46 -26.04 15.70
N LEU A 569 -5.43 -26.89 15.38
CA LEU A 569 -5.88 -28.00 16.23
C LEU A 569 -5.01 -29.26 16.09
N GLY A 570 -3.93 -29.18 15.30
CA GLY A 570 -2.99 -30.30 15.10
C GLY A 570 -3.40 -31.26 14.00
N HIS A 571 -4.32 -30.90 13.11
CA HIS A 571 -4.73 -31.73 11.99
C HIS A 571 -3.95 -31.36 10.71
N ASN A 572 -3.60 -32.36 9.92
CA ASN A 572 -3.11 -32.13 8.57
C ASN A 572 -4.26 -31.69 7.67
N VAL A 573 -4.06 -30.61 6.89
CA VAL A 573 -5.07 -30.07 5.98
C VAL A 573 -4.54 -30.06 4.57
N VAL A 574 -5.35 -30.51 3.61
CA VAL A 574 -5.08 -30.38 2.18
C VAL A 574 -6.22 -29.58 1.56
N ILE A 575 -5.89 -28.47 0.92
CA ILE A 575 -6.85 -27.65 0.18
C ILE A 575 -6.79 -28.08 -1.29
N VAL A 576 -7.94 -28.37 -1.87
CA VAL A 576 -8.07 -28.74 -3.29
C VAL A 576 -9.06 -27.79 -3.94
N GLY A 577 -8.59 -27.04 -4.95
CA GLY A 577 -9.46 -26.17 -5.75
C GLY A 577 -10.54 -26.95 -6.49
N LEU A 578 -11.75 -26.42 -6.53
CA LEU A 578 -12.90 -27.06 -7.21
C LEU A 578 -12.61 -27.38 -8.69
N SER A 579 -11.80 -26.55 -9.34
CA SER A 579 -11.38 -26.77 -10.74
C SER A 579 -10.57 -28.04 -10.96
N LEU A 580 -9.94 -28.59 -9.92
CA LEU A 580 -9.16 -29.83 -9.99
C LEU A 580 -9.99 -31.09 -9.74
N ILE A 581 -11.21 -30.95 -9.22
CA ILE A 581 -12.10 -32.11 -8.94
C ILE A 581 -12.59 -32.75 -10.24
N HIS A 582 -12.59 -32.00 -11.33
CA HIS A 582 -12.99 -32.51 -12.66
C HIS A 582 -11.86 -33.22 -13.42
N ILE A 583 -10.67 -33.30 -12.85
CA ILE A 583 -9.52 -34.02 -13.39
C ILE A 583 -9.41 -35.40 -12.75
#